data_d53479471639f85b3fca1b47a7762924
#
_entry.id   d53479471639f85b3fca1b47a7762924
#
_cell.length_a   1.000
_cell.length_b   1.000
_cell.length_c   1.000
_cell.angle_alpha   90.00
_cell.angle_beta   90.00
_cell.angle_gamma   90.00
#
_symmetry.space_group_name_H-M   'P 1'
#
loop_
_entity.id
_entity.type
_entity.pdbx_description
1 polymer ?
#
loop_
_entity_poly.entity_id
_entity_poly.type
_entity_poly.pdbx_seq_one_letter_code
_entity_poly.pdbx_strand_id
1 'polypeptide(L)'
;MRDGRDASRGVPQGPAAPGDATDDAVCRLAGACYLALRTGDPAHLPLQPAAAVLDRSGLAGMHANLCQHLGVDTDRVTLIRGMQLSAVNTSRWNALASLLGSLESDDGIAPVLFKGGALHARWPLMRELRAMADYDLIVPQHQAGALREALARRGFTS
;
A
#
# COMPACT_ATOMS: atom_id res chain seq x y z
N MET A 1 53.11 15.37 -33.47
CA MET A 1 52.97 13.91 -33.20
C MET A 1 52.80 13.73 -31.72
N ARG A 2 51.55 13.57 -31.29
CA ARG A 2 51.21 13.14 -29.92
C ARG A 2 50.07 12.13 -30.02
N ASP A 3 50.44 10.88 -29.77
CA ASP A 3 49.53 9.74 -29.69
C ASP A 3 48.64 9.90 -28.45
N GLY A 4 47.34 10.10 -28.65
CA GLY A 4 46.29 10.02 -27.62
C GLY A 4 45.75 8.58 -27.57
N ARG A 5 46.25 7.77 -26.63
CA ARG A 5 45.65 6.47 -26.34
C ARG A 5 44.39 6.70 -25.49
N ASP A 6 43.26 6.54 -26.16
CA ASP A 6 41.94 6.42 -25.51
C ASP A 6 41.85 5.04 -24.85
N ALA A 7 41.94 5.02 -23.53
CA ALA A 7 41.77 3.82 -22.72
C ALA A 7 40.39 3.87 -22.03
N SER A 8 39.34 3.67 -22.83
CA SER A 8 38.01 3.33 -22.28
C SER A 8 38.05 1.91 -21.73
N ARG A 9 38.50 1.79 -20.46
CA ARG A 9 38.36 0.56 -19.69
C ARG A 9 36.85 0.40 -19.37
N GLY A 10 36.18 -0.50 -20.13
CA GLY A 10 34.89 -1.00 -19.75
C GLY A 10 34.95 -1.59 -18.33
N VAL A 11 34.24 -0.98 -17.39
CA VAL A 11 34.05 -1.54 -16.06
C VAL A 11 33.26 -2.83 -16.26
N PRO A 12 33.77 -4.00 -15.88
CA PRO A 12 32.97 -5.22 -15.93
C PRO A 12 31.78 -5.04 -15.01
N GLN A 13 30.58 -5.08 -15.57
CA GLN A 13 29.35 -5.18 -14.78
C GLN A 13 29.39 -6.55 -14.09
N GLY A 14 29.61 -6.53 -12.78
CA GLY A 14 29.49 -7.73 -11.95
C GLY A 14 28.09 -8.35 -12.09
N PRO A 15 27.93 -9.65 -11.81
CA PRO A 15 26.62 -10.28 -11.83
C PRO A 15 25.66 -9.48 -10.92
N ALA A 16 24.46 -9.17 -11.45
CA ALA A 16 23.42 -8.47 -10.73
C ALA A 16 23.17 -9.16 -9.37
N ALA A 17 23.10 -8.37 -8.29
CA ALA A 17 22.86 -8.90 -6.96
C ALA A 17 21.51 -9.64 -6.93
N PRO A 18 21.36 -10.74 -6.18
CA PRO A 18 20.13 -11.56 -6.15
C PRO A 18 18.86 -10.82 -5.67
N GLY A 19 18.99 -9.55 -5.26
CA GLY A 19 17.87 -8.64 -4.97
C GLY A 19 17.11 -8.17 -6.19
N ASP A 20 17.80 -7.95 -7.32
CA ASP A 20 17.23 -7.31 -8.51
C ASP A 20 16.09 -8.12 -9.17
N ALA A 21 16.23 -9.44 -9.24
CA ALA A 21 15.22 -10.30 -9.88
C ALA A 21 13.88 -10.34 -9.09
N THR A 22 13.94 -10.26 -7.77
CA THR A 22 12.74 -10.25 -6.94
C THR A 22 12.03 -8.89 -6.99
N ASP A 23 12.79 -7.80 -7.00
CA ASP A 23 12.23 -6.45 -7.08
C ASP A 23 11.57 -6.20 -8.44
N ASP A 24 12.16 -6.71 -9.52
CA ASP A 24 11.56 -6.69 -10.85
C ASP A 24 10.26 -7.52 -10.90
N ALA A 25 10.21 -8.67 -10.25
CA ALA A 25 8.98 -9.48 -10.15
C ALA A 25 7.88 -8.77 -9.34
N VAL A 26 8.23 -8.03 -8.27
CA VAL A 26 7.31 -7.19 -7.51
C VAL A 26 6.74 -6.07 -8.38
N CYS A 27 7.59 -5.37 -9.14
CA CYS A 27 7.14 -4.32 -10.04
C CYS A 27 6.21 -4.85 -11.14
N ARG A 28 6.52 -6.01 -11.72
CA ARG A 28 5.64 -6.67 -12.70
C ARG A 28 4.28 -7.03 -12.11
N LEU A 29 4.25 -7.60 -10.89
CA LEU A 29 3.00 -7.93 -10.22
C LEU A 29 2.17 -6.68 -9.93
N ALA A 30 2.80 -5.61 -9.41
CA ALA A 30 2.13 -4.35 -9.14
C ALA A 30 1.55 -3.72 -10.42
N GLY A 31 2.31 -3.74 -11.52
CA GLY A 31 1.86 -3.29 -12.84
C GLY A 31 0.68 -4.10 -13.36
N ALA A 32 0.72 -5.41 -13.23
CA ALA A 32 -0.36 -6.33 -13.63
C ALA A 32 -1.64 -6.04 -12.83
N CYS A 33 -1.54 -5.92 -11.51
CA CYS A 33 -2.68 -5.55 -10.65
C CYS A 33 -3.25 -4.17 -11.02
N TYR A 34 -2.40 -3.19 -11.30
CA TYR A 34 -2.83 -1.87 -11.74
C TYR A 34 -3.58 -1.92 -13.07
N LEU A 35 -3.06 -2.66 -14.06
CA LEU A 35 -3.73 -2.82 -15.36
C LEU A 35 -5.08 -3.51 -15.22
N ALA A 36 -5.16 -4.60 -14.46
CA ALA A 36 -6.40 -5.31 -14.19
C ALA A 36 -7.44 -4.40 -13.52
N LEU A 37 -7.02 -3.62 -12.51
CA LEU A 37 -7.89 -2.66 -11.83
C LEU A 37 -8.39 -1.56 -12.78
N ARG A 38 -7.52 -1.05 -13.64
CA ARG A 38 -7.84 0.05 -14.56
C ARG A 38 -8.76 -0.38 -15.70
N THR A 39 -8.55 -1.57 -16.24
CA THR A 39 -9.26 -2.08 -17.42
C THR A 39 -10.48 -2.91 -17.07
N GLY A 40 -10.54 -3.47 -15.87
CA GLY A 40 -11.50 -4.49 -15.48
C GLY A 40 -11.26 -5.85 -16.16
N ASP A 41 -10.10 -6.01 -16.83
CA ASP A 41 -9.78 -7.24 -17.58
C ASP A 41 -8.92 -8.19 -16.73
N PRO A 42 -9.48 -9.36 -16.35
CA PRO A 42 -8.78 -10.35 -15.54
C PRO A 42 -7.56 -10.97 -16.26
N ALA A 43 -7.46 -10.87 -17.59
CA ALA A 43 -6.32 -11.39 -18.34
C ALA A 43 -4.99 -10.75 -17.95
N HIS A 44 -5.01 -9.58 -17.33
CA HIS A 44 -3.82 -8.93 -16.81
C HIS A 44 -3.32 -9.53 -15.49
N LEU A 45 -4.16 -10.27 -14.74
CA LEU A 45 -3.75 -10.84 -13.45
C LEU A 45 -2.99 -12.15 -13.65
N PRO A 46 -1.79 -12.30 -13.05
CA PRO A 46 -1.14 -13.61 -12.98
C PRO A 46 -1.95 -14.52 -12.07
N LEU A 47 -2.38 -15.68 -12.58
CA LEU A 47 -3.22 -16.63 -11.82
C LEU A 47 -2.50 -17.20 -10.60
N GLN A 48 -1.20 -17.39 -10.68
CA GLN A 48 -0.37 -17.95 -9.61
C GLN A 48 0.94 -17.18 -9.48
N PRO A 49 0.93 -15.95 -8.93
CA PRO A 49 2.17 -15.27 -8.64
C PRO A 49 2.96 -16.02 -7.58
N ALA A 50 4.29 -16.00 -7.69
CA ALA A 50 5.15 -16.69 -6.72
C ALA A 50 4.86 -16.18 -5.29
N ALA A 51 4.65 -17.09 -4.34
CA ALA A 51 4.31 -16.76 -2.96
C ALA A 51 5.34 -15.79 -2.33
N ALA A 52 6.63 -15.99 -2.61
CA ALA A 52 7.69 -15.10 -2.14
C ALA A 52 7.54 -13.65 -2.65
N VAL A 53 7.04 -13.45 -3.87
CA VAL A 53 6.77 -12.12 -4.43
C VAL A 53 5.59 -11.47 -3.73
N LEU A 54 4.52 -12.23 -3.48
CA LEU A 54 3.35 -11.75 -2.75
C LEU A 54 3.67 -11.36 -1.32
N ASP A 55 4.43 -12.20 -0.62
CA ASP A 55 4.79 -11.97 0.79
C ASP A 55 5.71 -10.75 0.94
N ARG A 56 6.72 -10.63 0.08
CA ARG A 56 7.68 -9.50 0.13
C ARG A 56 7.05 -8.16 -0.26
N SER A 57 6.15 -8.17 -1.22
CA SER A 57 5.54 -6.94 -1.76
C SER A 57 4.37 -6.41 -0.92
N GLY A 58 3.79 -7.22 -0.02
CA GLY A 58 2.53 -6.90 0.65
C GLY A 58 1.31 -6.86 -0.30
N LEU A 59 1.48 -7.37 -1.53
CA LEU A 59 0.42 -7.35 -2.56
C LEU A 59 -0.53 -8.56 -2.49
N ALA A 60 -0.26 -9.53 -1.59
CA ALA A 60 -1.05 -10.77 -1.50
C ALA A 60 -2.56 -10.49 -1.33
N GLY A 61 -2.90 -9.61 -0.40
CA GLY A 61 -4.29 -9.24 -0.17
C GLY A 61 -4.91 -8.49 -1.34
N MET A 62 -4.18 -7.55 -1.94
CA MET A 62 -4.64 -6.81 -3.11
C MET A 62 -4.89 -7.75 -4.30
N HIS A 63 -3.94 -8.64 -4.60
CA HIS A 63 -4.08 -9.62 -5.67
C HIS A 63 -5.31 -10.53 -5.46
N ALA A 64 -5.47 -11.06 -4.24
CA ALA A 64 -6.62 -11.89 -3.89
C ALA A 64 -7.95 -11.18 -4.06
N ASN A 65 -8.06 -9.95 -3.56
CA ASN A 65 -9.28 -9.17 -3.66
C ASN A 65 -9.59 -8.74 -5.10
N LEU A 66 -8.57 -8.46 -5.91
CA LEU A 66 -8.75 -8.23 -7.34
C LEU A 66 -9.24 -9.48 -8.07
N CYS A 67 -8.67 -10.65 -7.78
CA CYS A 67 -9.17 -11.92 -8.34
C CYS A 67 -10.65 -12.10 -8.01
N GLN A 68 -11.04 -11.93 -6.75
CA GLN A 68 -12.43 -12.03 -6.33
C GLN A 68 -13.33 -11.00 -7.03
N HIS A 69 -12.89 -9.76 -7.11
CA HIS A 69 -13.65 -8.67 -7.73
C HIS A 69 -13.86 -8.88 -9.23
N LEU A 70 -12.88 -9.48 -9.91
CA LEU A 70 -12.93 -9.78 -11.35
C LEU A 70 -13.45 -11.18 -11.67
N GLY A 71 -13.90 -11.95 -10.67
CA GLY A 71 -14.44 -13.30 -10.85
C GLY A 71 -13.40 -14.33 -11.28
N VAL A 72 -12.13 -14.13 -10.90
CA VAL A 72 -11.03 -15.06 -11.19
C VAL A 72 -10.87 -16.03 -10.03
N ASP A 73 -10.86 -17.32 -10.35
CA ASP A 73 -10.60 -18.35 -9.34
C ASP A 73 -9.18 -18.23 -8.78
N THR A 74 -9.07 -18.33 -7.46
CA THR A 74 -7.80 -18.29 -6.76
C THR A 74 -7.74 -19.39 -5.70
N ASP A 75 -6.53 -19.74 -5.29
CA ASP A 75 -6.36 -20.75 -4.24
C ASP A 75 -6.88 -20.25 -2.88
N ARG A 76 -7.22 -21.23 -2.00
CA ARG A 76 -7.82 -20.94 -0.69
C ARG A 76 -6.92 -20.08 0.20
N VAL A 77 -5.60 -20.23 0.13
CA VAL A 77 -4.65 -19.49 0.98
C VAL A 77 -4.63 -18.03 0.57
N THR A 78 -4.56 -17.77 -0.73
CA THR A 78 -4.62 -16.41 -1.32
C THR A 78 -5.96 -15.75 -0.96
N LEU A 79 -7.08 -16.45 -1.07
CA LEU A 79 -8.39 -15.93 -0.68
C LEU A 79 -8.44 -15.54 0.79
N ILE A 80 -7.94 -16.39 1.70
CA ILE A 80 -7.90 -16.09 3.14
C ILE A 80 -7.06 -14.83 3.41
N ARG A 81 -5.92 -14.66 2.74
CA ARG A 81 -5.07 -13.45 2.86
C ARG A 81 -5.82 -12.18 2.42
N GLY A 82 -6.59 -12.25 1.33
CA GLY A 82 -7.46 -11.15 0.89
C GLY A 82 -8.51 -10.78 1.93
N MET A 83 -9.22 -11.77 2.46
CA MET A 83 -10.22 -11.56 3.51
C MET A 83 -9.61 -10.97 4.79
N GLN A 84 -8.44 -11.43 5.21
CA GLN A 84 -7.71 -10.88 6.35
C GLN A 84 -7.32 -9.43 6.13
N LEU A 85 -6.81 -9.07 4.95
CA LEU A 85 -6.50 -7.68 4.61
C LEU A 85 -7.73 -6.79 4.70
N SER A 86 -8.84 -7.21 4.08
CA SER A 86 -10.10 -6.46 4.10
C SER A 86 -10.62 -6.27 5.52
N ALA A 87 -10.59 -7.32 6.34
CA ALA A 87 -11.03 -7.26 7.73
C ALA A 87 -10.19 -6.30 8.57
N VAL A 88 -8.85 -6.39 8.47
CA VAL A 88 -7.92 -5.50 9.17
C VAL A 88 -8.11 -4.05 8.74
N ASN A 89 -8.16 -3.78 7.44
CA ASN A 89 -8.33 -2.43 6.91
C ASN A 89 -9.70 -1.84 7.31
N THR A 90 -10.76 -2.64 7.26
CA THR A 90 -12.11 -2.20 7.69
C THR A 90 -12.13 -1.85 9.18
N SER A 91 -11.53 -2.69 10.02
CA SER A 91 -11.43 -2.43 11.46
C SER A 91 -10.66 -1.14 11.74
N ARG A 92 -9.49 -0.96 11.11
CA ARG A 92 -8.67 0.26 11.24
C ARG A 92 -9.39 1.50 10.74
N TRP A 93 -10.10 1.38 9.62
CA TRP A 93 -10.88 2.47 9.07
C TRP A 93 -12.02 2.90 10.01
N ASN A 94 -12.74 1.96 10.58
CA ASN A 94 -13.82 2.25 11.52
C ASN A 94 -13.29 2.93 12.80
N ALA A 95 -12.15 2.45 13.31
CA ALA A 95 -11.48 3.07 14.45
C ALA A 95 -11.03 4.52 14.13
N LEU A 96 -10.45 4.73 12.93
CA LEU A 96 -10.08 6.06 12.49
C LEU A 96 -11.30 6.98 12.32
N ALA A 97 -12.37 6.52 11.68
CA ALA A 97 -13.58 7.31 11.48
C ALA A 97 -14.19 7.73 12.82
N SER A 98 -14.24 6.82 13.80
CA SER A 98 -14.68 7.11 15.16
C SER A 98 -13.77 8.15 15.85
N LEU A 99 -12.45 7.99 15.72
CA LEU A 99 -11.48 8.96 16.25
C LEU A 99 -11.66 10.35 15.63
N LEU A 100 -11.76 10.44 14.31
CA LEU A 100 -11.95 11.73 13.63
C LEU A 100 -13.24 12.41 14.05
N GLY A 101 -14.34 11.64 14.14
CA GLY A 101 -15.63 12.16 14.63
C GLY A 101 -15.53 12.69 16.06
N SER A 102 -14.84 11.98 16.96
CA SER A 102 -14.66 12.44 18.35
C SER A 102 -13.71 13.63 18.48
N LEU A 103 -12.68 13.74 17.64
CA LEU A 103 -11.81 14.92 17.60
C LEU A 103 -12.57 16.16 17.15
N GLU A 104 -13.46 16.01 16.18
CA GLU A 104 -14.29 17.12 15.71
C GLU A 104 -15.36 17.52 16.75
N SER A 105 -16.11 16.54 17.30
CA SER A 105 -17.22 16.81 18.22
C SER A 105 -16.76 17.29 19.60
N ASP A 106 -15.71 16.68 20.16
CA ASP A 106 -15.32 16.89 21.56
C ASP A 106 -14.22 17.93 21.71
N ASP A 107 -13.33 18.04 20.72
CA ASP A 107 -12.15 18.88 20.78
C ASP A 107 -12.17 20.03 19.76
N GLY A 108 -13.14 20.06 18.84
CA GLY A 108 -13.21 21.06 17.76
C GLY A 108 -12.05 20.99 16.77
N ILE A 109 -11.41 19.82 16.66
CA ILE A 109 -10.26 19.59 15.78
C ILE A 109 -10.71 18.75 14.58
N ALA A 110 -10.60 19.31 13.37
CA ALA A 110 -10.95 18.61 12.11
C ALA A 110 -9.68 18.29 11.30
N PRO A 111 -9.01 17.17 11.57
CA PRO A 111 -7.82 16.77 10.82
C PRO A 111 -8.17 16.40 9.38
N VAL A 112 -7.23 16.69 8.46
CA VAL A 112 -7.31 16.25 7.08
C VAL A 112 -6.51 14.97 6.91
N LEU A 113 -7.14 13.94 6.36
CA LEU A 113 -6.45 12.71 5.95
C LEU A 113 -5.52 12.98 4.77
N PHE A 114 -4.30 12.44 4.84
CA PHE A 114 -3.29 12.59 3.81
C PHE A 114 -2.83 11.23 3.27
N LYS A 115 -2.17 11.23 2.10
CA LYS A 115 -1.62 10.04 1.44
C LYS A 115 -2.64 8.88 1.33
N GLY A 116 -2.29 7.72 1.88
CA GLY A 116 -3.10 6.50 1.84
C GLY A 116 -4.45 6.64 2.54
N GLY A 117 -4.52 7.41 3.64
CA GLY A 117 -5.77 7.71 4.33
C GLY A 117 -6.76 8.46 3.45
N ALA A 118 -6.28 9.45 2.68
CA ALA A 118 -7.10 10.18 1.73
C ALA A 118 -7.64 9.26 0.60
N LEU A 119 -6.82 8.28 0.14
CA LEU A 119 -7.26 7.30 -0.85
C LEU A 119 -8.37 6.40 -0.29
N HIS A 120 -8.23 5.93 0.95
CA HIS A 120 -9.25 5.12 1.62
C HIS A 120 -10.56 5.89 1.86
N ALA A 121 -10.48 7.20 2.13
CA ALA A 121 -11.65 8.05 2.26
C ALA A 121 -12.37 8.24 0.92
N ARG A 122 -11.60 8.52 -0.13
CA ARG A 122 -12.13 8.88 -1.45
C ARG A 122 -12.64 7.68 -2.23
N TRP A 123 -11.97 6.53 -2.12
CA TRP A 123 -12.28 5.31 -2.88
C TRP A 123 -12.42 4.10 -1.95
N PRO A 124 -13.65 3.71 -1.58
CA PRO A 124 -13.89 2.59 -0.66
C PRO A 124 -13.19 1.29 -1.08
N LEU A 125 -13.12 1.00 -2.39
CA LEU A 125 -12.41 -0.17 -2.92
C LEU A 125 -10.94 -0.21 -2.50
N MET A 126 -10.29 0.93 -2.30
CA MET A 126 -8.90 0.97 -1.83
C MET A 126 -8.73 0.39 -0.42
N ARG A 127 -9.78 0.34 0.40
CA ARG A 127 -9.74 -0.31 1.71
C ARG A 127 -9.61 -1.83 1.60
N GLU A 128 -10.10 -2.39 0.51
CA GLU A 128 -9.99 -3.83 0.23
C GLU A 128 -8.66 -4.17 -0.45
N LEU A 129 -8.15 -3.27 -1.28
CA LEU A 129 -7.00 -3.54 -2.14
C LEU A 129 -5.66 -3.16 -1.53
N ARG A 130 -5.60 -2.10 -0.71
CA ARG A 130 -4.34 -1.54 -0.23
C ARG A 130 -4.17 -1.71 1.28
N ALA A 131 -3.14 -2.46 1.68
CA ALA A 131 -2.74 -2.51 3.08
C ALA A 131 -2.32 -1.11 3.58
N MET A 132 -2.80 -0.77 4.78
CA MET A 132 -2.44 0.47 5.47
C MET A 132 -1.82 0.12 6.82
N ALA A 133 -0.57 0.56 7.02
CA ALA A 133 0.12 0.43 8.31
C ALA A 133 -0.23 1.60 9.25
N ASP A 134 -0.35 2.79 8.68
CA ASP A 134 -0.54 4.06 9.37
C ASP A 134 -1.52 4.98 8.64
N TYR A 135 -1.99 6.00 9.32
CA TYR A 135 -2.78 7.09 8.74
C TYR A 135 -2.13 8.43 9.08
N ASP A 136 -1.73 9.16 8.05
CA ASP A 136 -1.19 10.50 8.20
C ASP A 136 -2.33 11.53 8.35
N LEU A 137 -2.27 12.34 9.39
CA LEU A 137 -3.20 13.43 9.65
C LEU A 137 -2.49 14.78 9.52
N ILE A 138 -3.14 15.72 8.87
CA ILE A 138 -2.68 17.11 8.76
C ILE A 138 -3.64 18.01 9.54
N VAL A 139 -3.08 18.87 10.37
CA VAL A 139 -3.82 19.93 11.07
C VAL A 139 -3.08 21.26 10.93
N PRO A 140 -3.76 22.40 11.07
CA PRO A 140 -3.11 23.69 11.18
C PRO A 140 -2.11 23.71 12.34
N GLN A 141 -0.99 24.39 12.19
CA GLN A 141 0.09 24.42 13.19
C GLN A 141 -0.40 24.83 14.60
N HIS A 142 -1.32 25.77 14.68
CA HIS A 142 -1.88 26.22 15.96
C HIS A 142 -2.73 25.15 16.67
N GLN A 143 -3.20 24.12 15.96
CA GLN A 143 -3.96 23.00 16.54
C GLN A 143 -3.09 21.78 16.87
N ALA A 144 -1.81 21.78 16.47
CA ALA A 144 -0.95 20.60 16.63
C ALA A 144 -0.75 20.20 18.12
N GLY A 145 -0.66 21.17 19.03
CA GLY A 145 -0.59 20.92 20.47
C GLY A 145 -1.88 20.30 21.01
N ALA A 146 -3.02 20.91 20.69
CA ALA A 146 -4.33 20.41 21.09
C ALA A 146 -4.61 18.99 20.54
N LEU A 147 -4.24 18.71 19.28
CA LEU A 147 -4.37 17.37 18.71
C LEU A 147 -3.54 16.35 19.51
N ARG A 148 -2.28 16.68 19.84
CA ARG A 148 -1.40 15.79 20.60
C ARG A 148 -2.00 15.46 21.97
N GLU A 149 -2.49 16.44 22.68
CA GLU A 149 -3.16 16.26 23.97
C GLU A 149 -4.45 15.45 23.85
N ALA A 150 -5.28 15.71 22.84
CA ALA A 150 -6.50 14.98 22.58
C ALA A 150 -6.21 13.50 22.25
N LEU A 151 -5.17 13.20 21.48
CA LEU A 151 -4.72 11.84 21.20
C LEU A 151 -4.17 11.15 22.46
N ALA A 152 -3.36 11.85 23.28
CA ALA A 152 -2.84 11.31 24.53
C ALA A 152 -3.96 10.93 25.52
N ARG A 153 -5.01 11.76 25.66
CA ARG A 153 -6.20 11.43 26.48
C ARG A 153 -6.92 10.17 26.01
N ARG A 154 -6.82 9.83 24.74
CA ARG A 154 -7.40 8.61 24.11
C ARG A 154 -6.45 7.42 24.10
N GLY A 155 -5.28 7.53 24.76
CA GLY A 155 -4.32 6.44 24.93
C GLY A 155 -3.30 6.29 23.79
N PHE A 156 -3.24 7.25 22.86
CA PHE A 156 -2.17 7.28 21.86
C PHE A 156 -0.89 7.84 22.49
N THR A 157 0.22 7.14 22.34
CA THR A 157 1.55 7.56 22.82
C THR A 157 2.42 8.01 21.64
N SER A 158 3.22 9.05 21.85
CA SER A 158 4.24 9.52 20.90
C SER A 158 5.59 8.88 21.17
#